data_b0c4a9fcfa4aa314190b09ad723da393
#
_entry.id   b0c4a9fcfa4aa314190b09ad723da393
#
_cell.length_a   1.000
_cell.length_b   1.000
_cell.length_c   1.000
_cell.angle_alpha   90.00
_cell.angle_beta   90.00
_cell.angle_gamma   90.00
#
_symmetry.space_group_name_H-M   'P 1'
#
loop_
_entity.id
_entity.type
_entity.pdbx_description
1 polymer ?
#
loop_
_entity_poly.entity_id
_entity_poly.type
_entity_poly.pdbx_seq_one_letter_code
_entity_poly.pdbx_strand_id
1 'polypeptide(L)'
;MQKFMQVAIVLAAISFSPLAVEAAELKVGFVNQERILRESVPAKRSQAKLEKEFATRKAELDKMEKQGRDNEVTLQKEAVTLPEAERAAKERQLSQLTRDFQRMRREYREDLTLRQNEELASLQERANKVIAEMAEKEKFDLILQEAVFASVKIDITDKVIKALADK
;
A
#
# COMPACT_ATOMS: atom_id res chain seq x y z
N MET A 1 19.90 84.92 51.95
CA MET A 1 20.72 83.72 51.68
C MET A 1 19.81 82.62 51.26
N GLN A 2 19.62 82.45 49.97
CA GLN A 2 18.74 81.48 49.39
C GLN A 2 19.57 80.29 48.83
N LYS A 3 19.38 79.13 49.40
CA LYS A 3 19.99 77.89 48.87
C LYS A 3 19.04 77.25 47.90
N PHE A 4 19.39 77.29 46.61
CA PHE A 4 18.70 76.57 45.58
C PHE A 4 18.99 75.04 45.69
N MET A 5 17.96 74.30 45.94
CA MET A 5 18.01 72.85 45.97
C MET A 5 17.64 72.35 44.56
N GLN A 6 18.62 71.94 43.78
CA GLN A 6 18.39 71.31 42.47
C GLN A 6 18.04 69.89 42.68
N VAL A 7 16.77 69.52 42.34
CA VAL A 7 16.29 68.13 42.28
C VAL A 7 16.62 67.62 40.88
N ALA A 8 17.60 66.72 40.79
CA ALA A 8 17.94 66.01 39.56
C ALA A 8 16.91 64.84 39.36
N ILE A 9 16.02 64.97 38.38
CA ILE A 9 15.13 63.91 37.96
C ILE A 9 15.92 63.00 37.00
N VAL A 10 16.33 61.82 37.48
CA VAL A 10 16.90 60.78 36.63
C VAL A 10 15.75 60.02 35.92
N LEU A 11 15.49 60.33 34.66
CA LEU A 11 14.61 59.54 33.79
C LEU A 11 15.32 58.24 33.40
N ALA A 12 15.01 57.14 34.06
CA ALA A 12 15.41 55.80 33.61
C ALA A 12 14.57 55.43 32.39
N ALA A 13 15.14 55.60 31.21
CA ALA A 13 14.55 55.04 29.96
C ALA A 13 14.64 53.50 29.98
N ILE A 14 13.58 52.88 30.40
CA ILE A 14 13.41 51.39 30.24
C ILE A 14 13.27 51.12 28.75
N SER A 15 14.35 50.73 28.11
CA SER A 15 14.34 50.22 26.71
C SER A 15 13.59 48.91 26.68
N PHE A 16 12.33 49.00 26.31
CA PHE A 16 11.48 47.82 26.00
C PHE A 16 11.96 47.27 24.67
N SER A 17 12.95 46.34 24.69
CA SER A 17 13.32 45.59 23.50
C SER A 17 12.21 44.62 23.21
N PRO A 18 11.53 44.68 22.05
CA PRO A 18 10.57 43.64 21.67
C PRO A 18 11.36 42.34 21.50
N LEU A 19 11.11 41.37 22.36
CA LEU A 19 11.49 39.99 22.13
C LEU A 19 10.75 39.58 20.89
N ALA A 20 11.41 39.62 19.72
CA ALA A 20 10.93 38.98 18.53
C ALA A 20 10.90 37.46 18.82
N VAL A 21 9.73 36.95 19.18
CA VAL A 21 9.48 35.52 19.21
C VAL A 21 9.53 35.09 17.75
N GLU A 22 10.67 34.59 17.33
CA GLU A 22 10.84 33.95 16.06
C GLU A 22 9.97 32.67 16.10
N ALA A 23 8.77 32.78 15.56
CA ALA A 23 7.88 31.61 15.41
C ALA A 23 8.63 30.60 14.52
N ALA A 24 9.16 29.54 15.13
CA ALA A 24 9.81 28.48 14.38
C ALA A 24 8.84 28.01 13.31
N GLU A 25 9.22 28.14 12.04
CA GLU A 25 8.39 27.71 10.90
C GLU A 25 8.25 26.20 10.97
N LEU A 26 7.02 25.71 11.22
CA LEU A 26 6.72 24.29 11.34
C LEU A 26 7.00 23.60 10.00
N LYS A 27 7.94 22.64 9.98
CA LYS A 27 8.27 21.88 8.78
C LYS A 27 7.34 20.70 8.65
N VAL A 28 6.35 20.81 7.74
CA VAL A 28 5.36 19.78 7.45
C VAL A 28 5.71 19.07 6.15
N GLY A 29 5.61 17.73 6.16
CA GLY A 29 5.68 16.88 4.98
C GLY A 29 4.33 16.21 4.71
N PHE A 30 4.10 15.85 3.46
CA PHE A 30 2.98 15.01 3.04
C PHE A 30 3.50 13.81 2.24
N VAL A 31 2.94 12.62 2.47
CA VAL A 31 3.23 11.40 1.71
C VAL A 31 1.94 10.77 1.21
N ASN A 32 1.89 10.44 -0.06
CA ASN A 32 0.83 9.62 -0.64
C ASN A 32 1.15 8.14 -0.47
N GLN A 33 0.54 7.53 0.55
CA GLN A 33 0.78 6.13 0.89
C GLN A 33 0.40 5.18 -0.26
N GLU A 34 -0.71 5.44 -0.97
CA GLU A 34 -1.14 4.63 -2.10
C GLU A 34 -0.09 4.60 -3.22
N ARG A 35 0.48 5.77 -3.56
CA ARG A 35 1.57 5.85 -4.55
C ARG A 35 2.79 5.07 -4.09
N ILE A 36 3.18 5.18 -2.82
CA ILE A 36 4.31 4.44 -2.25
C ILE A 36 4.09 2.93 -2.40
N LEU A 37 2.91 2.44 -2.02
CA LEU A 37 2.56 1.02 -2.06
C LEU A 37 2.39 0.46 -3.48
N ARG A 38 2.19 1.32 -4.48
CA ARG A 38 2.04 0.93 -5.89
C ARG A 38 3.31 1.10 -6.71
N GLU A 39 4.06 2.18 -6.50
CA GLU A 39 5.11 2.63 -7.41
C GLU A 39 6.52 2.28 -6.93
N SER A 40 6.71 2.00 -5.64
CA SER A 40 8.03 1.69 -5.10
C SER A 40 8.63 0.38 -5.65
N VAL A 41 9.95 0.32 -5.68
CA VAL A 41 10.67 -0.88 -6.13
C VAL A 41 10.31 -2.13 -5.30
N PRO A 42 10.21 -2.06 -3.96
CA PRO A 42 9.74 -3.19 -3.17
C PRO A 42 8.31 -3.63 -3.53
N ALA A 43 7.37 -2.69 -3.80
CA ALA A 43 6.01 -3.02 -4.22
C ALA A 43 6.00 -3.86 -5.51
N LYS A 44 6.75 -3.43 -6.53
CA LYS A 44 6.88 -4.16 -7.80
C LYS A 44 7.53 -5.53 -7.62
N ARG A 45 8.52 -5.64 -6.73
CA ARG A 45 9.15 -6.93 -6.39
C ARG A 45 8.17 -7.88 -5.70
N SER A 46 7.38 -7.39 -4.74
CA SER A 46 6.35 -8.19 -4.06
C SER A 46 5.30 -8.69 -5.04
N GLN A 47 4.84 -7.83 -5.96
CA GLN A 47 3.89 -8.23 -7.01
C GLN A 47 4.48 -9.34 -7.90
N ALA A 48 5.69 -9.16 -8.42
CA ALA A 48 6.35 -10.17 -9.25
C ALA A 48 6.59 -11.50 -8.51
N LYS A 49 6.90 -11.42 -7.20
CA LYS A 49 7.03 -12.60 -6.34
C LYS A 49 5.71 -13.36 -6.23
N LEU A 50 4.60 -12.67 -5.96
CA LEU A 50 3.27 -13.28 -5.88
C LEU A 50 2.85 -13.89 -7.21
N GLU A 51 3.03 -13.19 -8.32
CA GLU A 51 2.74 -13.70 -9.66
C GLU A 51 3.49 -15.01 -9.92
N LYS A 52 4.77 -15.07 -9.58
CA LYS A 52 5.59 -16.28 -9.73
C LYS A 52 5.15 -17.41 -8.79
N GLU A 53 4.87 -17.10 -7.52
CA GLU A 53 4.44 -18.05 -6.51
C GLU A 53 3.11 -18.73 -6.90
N PHE A 54 2.18 -17.98 -7.48
CA PHE A 54 0.84 -18.45 -7.83
C PHE A 54 0.67 -18.89 -9.29
N ALA A 55 1.71 -18.73 -10.13
CA ALA A 55 1.63 -19.03 -11.57
C ALA A 55 1.21 -20.47 -11.87
N THR A 56 1.79 -21.46 -11.18
CA THR A 56 1.49 -22.89 -11.40
C THR A 56 0.05 -23.21 -11.04
N ARG A 57 -0.42 -22.75 -9.87
CA ARG A 57 -1.80 -22.98 -9.42
C ARG A 57 -2.81 -22.29 -10.35
N LYS A 58 -2.48 -21.11 -10.84
CA LYS A 58 -3.29 -20.40 -11.84
C LYS A 58 -3.40 -21.21 -13.13
N ALA A 59 -2.28 -21.72 -13.65
CA ALA A 59 -2.26 -22.52 -14.85
C ALA A 59 -3.06 -23.83 -14.69
N GLU A 60 -3.03 -24.45 -13.51
CA GLU A 60 -3.86 -25.64 -13.20
C GLU A 60 -5.36 -25.30 -13.21
N LEU A 61 -5.75 -24.18 -12.59
CA LEU A 61 -7.14 -23.70 -12.62
C LEU A 61 -7.61 -23.41 -14.05
N ASP A 62 -6.81 -22.71 -14.85
CA ASP A 62 -7.11 -22.39 -16.24
C ASP A 62 -7.28 -23.69 -17.08
N LYS A 63 -6.44 -24.72 -16.80
CA LYS A 63 -6.56 -26.05 -17.43
C LYS A 63 -7.84 -26.77 -17.04
N MET A 64 -8.18 -26.81 -15.75
CA MET A 64 -9.40 -27.45 -15.25
C MET A 64 -10.65 -26.75 -15.79
N GLU A 65 -10.65 -25.44 -15.87
CA GLU A 65 -11.75 -24.67 -16.44
C GLU A 65 -11.96 -25.01 -17.92
N LYS A 66 -10.86 -25.09 -18.70
CA LYS A 66 -10.92 -25.50 -20.10
C LYS A 66 -11.45 -26.93 -20.23
N GLN A 67 -10.92 -27.87 -19.45
CA GLN A 67 -11.38 -29.25 -19.45
C GLN A 67 -12.87 -29.38 -19.13
N GLY A 68 -13.35 -28.59 -18.14
CA GLY A 68 -14.78 -28.56 -17.80
C GLY A 68 -15.64 -28.12 -18.97
N ARG A 69 -15.27 -27.02 -19.63
CA ARG A 69 -15.97 -26.53 -20.83
C ARG A 69 -15.96 -27.56 -21.99
N ASP A 70 -14.78 -28.12 -22.26
CA ASP A 70 -14.64 -29.09 -23.35
C ASP A 70 -15.47 -30.36 -23.10
N ASN A 71 -15.48 -30.87 -21.86
CA ASN A 71 -16.28 -32.02 -21.45
C ASN A 71 -17.78 -31.72 -21.53
N GLU A 72 -18.23 -30.55 -21.14
CA GLU A 72 -19.63 -30.13 -21.22
C GLU A 72 -20.09 -30.05 -22.67
N VAL A 73 -19.30 -29.42 -23.55
CA VAL A 73 -19.60 -29.33 -24.98
C VAL A 73 -19.65 -30.74 -25.63
N THR A 74 -18.71 -31.61 -25.26
CA THR A 74 -18.67 -32.98 -25.77
C THR A 74 -19.93 -33.76 -25.33
N LEU A 75 -20.27 -33.68 -24.05
CA LEU A 75 -21.44 -34.32 -23.49
C LEU A 75 -22.73 -33.85 -24.16
N GLN A 76 -22.87 -32.55 -24.42
CA GLN A 76 -24.03 -32.00 -25.13
C GLN A 76 -24.14 -32.51 -26.59
N LYS A 77 -23.02 -32.56 -27.30
CA LYS A 77 -22.98 -33.02 -28.69
C LYS A 77 -23.28 -34.53 -28.82
N GLU A 78 -22.79 -35.32 -27.89
CA GLU A 78 -22.89 -36.78 -27.92
C GLU A 78 -24.10 -37.31 -27.13
N ALA A 79 -24.91 -36.45 -26.51
CA ALA A 79 -25.99 -36.81 -25.59
C ALA A 79 -27.01 -37.81 -26.20
N VAL A 80 -27.24 -37.72 -27.51
CA VAL A 80 -28.22 -38.59 -28.23
C VAL A 80 -27.60 -39.91 -28.71
N THR A 81 -26.27 -39.95 -28.87
CA THR A 81 -25.57 -41.11 -29.50
C THR A 81 -24.87 -42.00 -28.47
N LEU A 82 -24.60 -41.46 -27.25
CA LEU A 82 -23.93 -42.24 -26.22
C LEU A 82 -24.84 -43.25 -25.54
N PRO A 83 -24.36 -44.49 -25.29
CA PRO A 83 -25.02 -45.43 -24.40
C PRO A 83 -25.22 -44.77 -23.00
N GLU A 84 -26.35 -45.10 -22.36
CA GLU A 84 -26.74 -44.54 -21.05
C GLU A 84 -25.63 -44.68 -19.99
N ALA A 85 -24.95 -45.82 -19.93
CA ALA A 85 -23.88 -46.07 -18.97
C ALA A 85 -22.67 -45.16 -19.20
N GLU A 86 -22.29 -44.86 -20.45
CA GLU A 86 -21.18 -43.98 -20.80
C GLU A 86 -21.54 -42.53 -20.55
N ARG A 87 -22.76 -42.10 -20.86
CA ARG A 87 -23.28 -40.78 -20.54
C ARG A 87 -23.21 -40.53 -19.03
N ALA A 88 -23.76 -41.43 -18.23
CA ALA A 88 -23.74 -41.34 -16.78
C ALA A 88 -22.31 -41.32 -16.19
N ALA A 89 -21.34 -42.00 -16.82
CA ALA A 89 -19.94 -41.95 -16.41
C ALA A 89 -19.32 -40.59 -16.72
N LYS A 90 -19.53 -40.02 -17.91
CA LYS A 90 -19.06 -38.67 -18.29
C LYS A 90 -19.68 -37.58 -17.41
N GLU A 91 -20.98 -37.67 -17.11
CA GLU A 91 -21.66 -36.73 -16.19
C GLU A 91 -21.05 -36.76 -14.78
N ARG A 92 -20.75 -37.95 -14.25
CA ARG A 92 -20.06 -38.09 -12.96
C ARG A 92 -18.67 -37.50 -12.99
N GLN A 93 -17.88 -37.70 -14.05
CA GLN A 93 -16.57 -37.14 -14.22
C GLN A 93 -16.62 -35.59 -14.28
N LEU A 94 -17.54 -35.01 -15.05
CA LEU A 94 -17.75 -33.57 -15.12
C LEU A 94 -18.14 -32.99 -13.77
N SER A 95 -19.05 -33.66 -13.07
CA SER A 95 -19.47 -33.26 -11.72
C SER A 95 -18.30 -33.27 -10.72
N GLN A 96 -17.44 -34.29 -10.78
CA GLN A 96 -16.25 -34.38 -9.94
C GLN A 96 -15.25 -33.25 -10.28
N LEU A 97 -14.94 -33.04 -11.56
CA LEU A 97 -14.06 -31.98 -12.03
C LEU A 97 -14.56 -30.60 -11.57
N THR A 98 -15.87 -30.37 -11.66
CA THR A 98 -16.50 -29.12 -11.22
C THR A 98 -16.31 -28.91 -9.71
N ARG A 99 -16.51 -29.92 -8.88
CA ARG A 99 -16.29 -29.81 -7.42
C ARG A 99 -14.84 -29.52 -7.09
N ASP A 100 -13.91 -30.24 -7.75
CA ASP A 100 -12.47 -30.05 -7.51
C ASP A 100 -12.00 -28.67 -7.97
N PHE A 101 -12.47 -28.20 -9.12
CA PHE A 101 -12.20 -26.83 -9.60
C PHE A 101 -12.72 -25.78 -8.63
N GLN A 102 -13.95 -25.92 -8.14
CA GLN A 102 -14.52 -24.95 -7.18
C GLN A 102 -13.75 -24.91 -5.87
N ARG A 103 -13.31 -26.09 -5.36
CA ARG A 103 -12.48 -26.19 -4.16
C ARG A 103 -11.15 -25.49 -4.39
N MET A 104 -10.40 -25.89 -5.41
CA MET A 104 -9.08 -25.33 -5.73
C MET A 104 -9.14 -23.82 -5.98
N ARG A 105 -10.21 -23.33 -6.63
CA ARG A 105 -10.42 -21.88 -6.85
C ARG A 105 -10.67 -21.11 -5.55
N ARG A 106 -11.34 -21.71 -4.56
CA ARG A 106 -11.50 -21.08 -3.25
C ARG A 106 -10.16 -21.02 -2.53
N GLU A 107 -9.47 -22.13 -2.40
CA GLU A 107 -8.14 -22.24 -1.76
C GLU A 107 -7.15 -21.26 -2.41
N TYR A 108 -7.10 -21.19 -3.74
CA TYR A 108 -6.27 -20.23 -4.47
C TYR A 108 -6.56 -18.78 -4.08
N ARG A 109 -7.84 -18.39 -4.02
CA ARG A 109 -8.21 -17.01 -3.69
C ARG A 109 -7.91 -16.67 -2.23
N GLU A 110 -8.17 -17.60 -1.33
CA GLU A 110 -7.90 -17.43 0.10
C GLU A 110 -6.39 -17.26 0.34
N ASP A 111 -5.57 -18.16 -0.21
CA ASP A 111 -4.13 -18.10 -0.09
C ASP A 111 -3.55 -16.84 -0.76
N LEU A 112 -4.01 -16.50 -1.96
CA LEU A 112 -3.55 -15.29 -2.65
C LEU A 112 -3.88 -14.03 -1.85
N THR A 113 -5.10 -13.93 -1.30
CA THR A 113 -5.51 -12.79 -0.47
C THR A 113 -4.65 -12.71 0.80
N LEU A 114 -4.42 -13.84 1.48
CA LEU A 114 -3.55 -13.89 2.65
C LEU A 114 -2.15 -13.39 2.32
N ARG A 115 -1.56 -13.93 1.26
CA ARG A 115 -0.20 -13.54 0.84
C ARG A 115 -0.09 -12.08 0.41
N GLN A 116 -1.11 -11.55 -0.28
CA GLN A 116 -1.19 -10.13 -0.63
C GLN A 116 -1.21 -9.24 0.61
N ASN A 117 -2.01 -9.60 1.62
CA ASN A 117 -2.09 -8.85 2.88
C ASN A 117 -0.77 -8.89 3.65
N GLU A 118 -0.08 -10.02 3.69
CA GLU A 118 1.24 -10.14 4.32
C GLU A 118 2.29 -9.26 3.63
N GLU A 119 2.37 -9.30 2.31
CA GLU A 119 3.30 -8.46 1.54
C GLU A 119 2.98 -6.98 1.69
N LEU A 120 1.68 -6.61 1.69
CA LEU A 120 1.23 -5.24 1.92
C LEU A 120 1.62 -4.73 3.30
N ALA A 121 1.38 -5.53 4.36
CA ALA A 121 1.75 -5.17 5.73
C ALA A 121 3.27 -4.98 5.87
N SER A 122 4.07 -5.89 5.30
CA SER A 122 5.53 -5.79 5.29
C SER A 122 6.02 -4.53 4.57
N LEU A 123 5.42 -4.20 3.42
CA LEU A 123 5.76 -3.00 2.67
C LEU A 123 5.40 -1.73 3.43
N GLN A 124 4.24 -1.70 4.08
CA GLN A 124 3.79 -0.57 4.89
C GLN A 124 4.72 -0.34 6.09
N GLU A 125 5.15 -1.40 6.77
CA GLU A 125 6.12 -1.31 7.86
C GLU A 125 7.45 -0.69 7.39
N ARG A 126 7.97 -1.18 6.25
CA ARG A 126 9.19 -0.61 5.64
C ARG A 126 9.02 0.86 5.26
N ALA A 127 7.88 1.21 4.67
CA ALA A 127 7.60 2.60 4.30
C ALA A 127 7.56 3.49 5.54
N ASN A 128 6.86 3.08 6.59
CA ASN A 128 6.78 3.84 7.84
C ASN A 128 8.18 4.04 8.47
N LYS A 129 9.03 3.01 8.45
CA LYS A 129 10.40 3.11 8.94
C LYS A 129 11.22 4.12 8.15
N VAL A 130 11.14 4.09 6.81
CA VAL A 130 11.85 5.04 5.93
C VAL A 130 11.34 6.46 6.14
N ILE A 131 10.01 6.65 6.30
CA ILE A 131 9.40 7.95 6.58
C ILE A 131 9.89 8.49 7.93
N ALA A 132 9.92 7.67 8.98
CA ALA A 132 10.40 8.07 10.30
C ALA A 132 11.89 8.48 10.27
N GLU A 133 12.75 7.67 9.66
CA GLU A 133 14.17 7.97 9.50
C GLU A 133 14.39 9.29 8.71
N MET A 134 13.58 9.52 7.67
CA MET A 134 13.63 10.76 6.88
C MET A 134 13.14 11.95 7.70
N ALA A 135 12.09 11.79 8.50
CA ALA A 135 11.54 12.81 9.37
C ALA A 135 12.62 13.31 10.36
N GLU A 136 13.29 12.39 11.03
CA GLU A 136 14.38 12.71 11.97
C GLU A 136 15.55 13.39 11.27
N LYS A 137 16.04 12.80 10.17
CA LYS A 137 17.20 13.29 9.43
C LYS A 137 16.98 14.69 8.84
N GLU A 138 15.80 14.94 8.26
CA GLU A 138 15.47 16.22 7.63
C GLU A 138 14.75 17.19 8.56
N LYS A 139 14.56 16.81 9.84
CA LYS A 139 13.91 17.63 10.89
C LYS A 139 12.51 18.09 10.50
N PHE A 140 11.66 17.14 10.09
CA PHE A 140 10.24 17.39 9.94
C PHE A 140 9.57 17.37 11.33
N ASP A 141 8.69 18.34 11.58
CA ASP A 141 7.87 18.38 12.80
C ASP A 141 6.63 17.51 12.67
N LEU A 142 6.12 17.34 11.43
CA LEU A 142 4.93 16.54 11.13
C LEU A 142 4.99 15.98 9.71
N ILE A 143 4.64 14.71 9.54
CA ILE A 143 4.40 14.11 8.23
C ILE A 143 2.97 13.54 8.19
N LEU A 144 2.16 14.01 7.24
CA LEU A 144 0.79 13.58 7.01
C LEU A 144 0.74 12.50 5.92
N GLN A 145 -0.11 11.51 6.11
CA GLN A 145 -0.36 10.45 5.11
C GLN A 145 -1.68 10.64 4.36
N GLU A 146 -2.62 11.38 4.96
CA GLU A 146 -3.92 11.67 4.37
C GLU A 146 -4.20 13.17 4.43
N ALA A 147 -4.57 13.75 3.31
CA ALA A 147 -4.98 15.14 3.21
C ALA A 147 -5.94 15.32 2.02
N VAL A 148 -6.94 16.20 2.19
CA VAL A 148 -7.83 16.60 1.08
C VAL A 148 -7.06 17.35 0.01
N PHE A 149 -6.05 18.10 0.42
CA PHE A 149 -5.15 18.85 -0.46
C PHE A 149 -3.77 18.95 0.17
N ALA A 150 -2.75 18.69 -0.63
CA ALA A 150 -1.34 18.94 -0.29
C ALA A 150 -0.66 19.63 -1.48
N SER A 151 0.04 20.72 -1.22
CA SER A 151 0.82 21.39 -2.26
C SER A 151 2.05 20.57 -2.62
N VAL A 152 2.53 20.70 -3.85
CA VAL A 152 3.77 20.04 -4.32
C VAL A 152 4.98 20.41 -3.44
N LYS A 153 4.96 21.58 -2.80
CA LYS A 153 6.05 22.07 -1.93
C LYS A 153 6.28 21.15 -0.72
N ILE A 154 5.21 20.59 -0.16
CA ILE A 154 5.28 19.72 1.04
C ILE A 154 5.22 18.23 0.71
N ASP A 155 4.94 17.84 -0.55
CA ASP A 155 4.88 16.45 -0.98
C ASP A 155 6.30 15.86 -1.09
N ILE A 156 6.58 14.90 -0.21
CA ILE A 156 7.84 14.16 -0.17
C ILE A 156 7.71 12.72 -0.65
N THR A 157 6.58 12.36 -1.30
CA THR A 157 6.28 11.00 -1.75
C THR A 157 7.40 10.42 -2.61
N ASP A 158 7.89 11.19 -3.61
CA ASP A 158 8.93 10.72 -4.52
C ASP A 158 10.28 10.50 -3.80
N LYS A 159 10.59 11.30 -2.77
CA LYS A 159 11.77 11.07 -1.94
C LYS A 159 11.67 9.75 -1.17
N VAL A 160 10.49 9.44 -0.61
CA VAL A 160 10.24 8.19 0.12
C VAL A 160 10.33 7.00 -0.84
N ILE A 161 9.70 7.07 -2.03
CA ILE A 161 9.76 6.02 -3.06
C ILE A 161 11.22 5.73 -3.44
N LYS A 162 12.02 6.78 -3.64
CA LYS A 162 13.45 6.63 -3.96
C LYS A 162 14.23 5.99 -2.81
N ALA A 163 14.01 6.46 -1.58
CA ALA A 163 14.70 5.92 -0.39
C ALA A 163 14.36 4.44 -0.13
N LEU A 164 13.14 3.99 -0.50
CA LEU A 164 12.73 2.59 -0.45
C LEU A 164 13.43 1.70 -1.48
N ALA A 165 13.95 2.25 -2.57
CA ALA A 165 14.67 1.48 -3.59
C ALA A 165 16.05 1.03 -3.12
N ASP A 166 16.65 1.79 -2.21
CA ASP A 166 18.02 1.58 -1.70
C ASP A 166 18.06 0.62 -0.48
N LYS A 167 16.88 0.17 -0.01
CA LYS A 167 16.72 -0.75 1.14
C LYS A 167 15.97 -2.03 0.74
#